data_36c8d1db06a5c018b1dc80d1e94d3f6f
#
_entry.id   36c8d1db06a5c018b1dc80d1e94d3f6f
#
_cell.length_a   1.000
_cell.length_b   1.000
_cell.length_c   1.000
_cell.angle_alpha   90.00
_cell.angle_beta   90.00
_cell.angle_gamma   90.00
#
_symmetry.space_group_name_H-M   'P 1'
#
loop_
_entity.id
_entity.type
_entity.pdbx_description
1 polymer ?
#
loop_
_entity_poly.entity_id
_entity_poly.type
_entity_poly.pdbx_seq_one_letter_code
_entity_poly.pdbx_strand_id
1 'polypeptide(L)'
;MGKITKRLSESVSSGVFDSPKILKKYSKDNSPLTITPELVIVPESVQDIQKILNVATPRGNQKIAIPVTVRGSGTGNTGAALSEGVVISTAKLDDLLDIDARERLVRVQPGITLKELNKILSVNGICIPIYGHDNDTIGGLISTAPKDPYSGKYHGITRYVRKLEIVLASGDIIQTHRLRRRAVDRKINSNTAEGALYQNVSKLITAYSDTINKISRDNVSMAGYPNITQVMRKKKLNLTPLFYGAEGTLGIITEVTLKAVPIQKNQSRVIATFRELHTAKHFLDVLSSLHPRRLEMYDNKFVHAIEAAGKKSSGIMNTVQKGFVVYAEFDQYRRTKLQRIRKLAPKLPSTTRLLIESKFTKTAFDEFDRLVNSFLISAPSDNKIPTLKDIFIPTWNLSSFINDLELIENSLKLDILFYGSYSSANFHLIPKFDDPADITPQKIAKLYDAIFFFIKREGGSIAGGSPEGRTKAPITNVNLTSAERNLYLNLKHIFDPHDILNPSAKLGASPDFAIDKLSQ
;
A
#
# COMPACT_ATOMS: atom_id res chain seq x y z
N MET A 1 -6.24 -30.56 19.05
CA MET A 1 -6.81 -29.19 19.04
C MET A 1 -6.25 -28.41 20.22
N GLY A 2 -5.51 -27.32 19.97
CA GLY A 2 -4.96 -26.48 21.03
C GLY A 2 -6.08 -25.83 21.86
N LYS A 3 -5.79 -25.43 23.11
CA LYS A 3 -6.79 -24.76 23.98
C LYS A 3 -7.40 -23.52 23.32
N ILE A 4 -6.60 -22.79 22.53
CA ILE A 4 -7.01 -21.58 21.79
C ILE A 4 -8.00 -21.94 20.68
N THR A 5 -7.68 -22.93 19.84
CA THR A 5 -8.53 -23.42 18.76
C THR A 5 -9.89 -23.88 19.29
N LYS A 6 -9.90 -24.64 20.39
CA LYS A 6 -11.14 -25.12 21.00
C LYS A 6 -12.03 -23.95 21.46
N ARG A 7 -11.48 -22.96 22.16
CA ARG A 7 -12.25 -21.80 22.68
C ARG A 7 -12.81 -20.94 21.55
N LEU A 8 -12.05 -20.73 20.49
CA LEU A 8 -12.50 -19.96 19.34
C LEU A 8 -13.56 -20.71 18.52
N SER A 9 -13.40 -22.02 18.34
CA SER A 9 -14.42 -22.84 17.66
C SER A 9 -15.73 -22.96 18.44
N GLU A 10 -15.70 -22.89 19.77
CA GLU A 10 -16.89 -22.81 20.62
C GLU A 10 -17.60 -21.45 20.56
N SER A 11 -16.85 -20.39 20.24
CA SER A 11 -17.35 -19.00 20.23
C SER A 11 -17.92 -18.57 18.89
N VAL A 12 -17.42 -19.13 17.79
CA VAL A 12 -17.80 -18.78 16.41
C VAL A 12 -18.46 -20.00 15.75
N SER A 13 -19.63 -19.80 15.18
CA SER A 13 -20.47 -20.88 14.67
C SER A 13 -19.98 -21.55 13.38
N SER A 14 -19.04 -20.92 12.65
CA SER A 14 -18.54 -21.43 11.36
C SER A 14 -17.18 -20.81 10.98
N GLY A 15 -16.51 -21.43 10.00
CA GLY A 15 -15.33 -20.83 9.35
C GLY A 15 -14.02 -20.92 10.16
N VAL A 16 -13.87 -21.88 11.08
CA VAL A 16 -12.65 -22.10 11.87
C VAL A 16 -11.85 -23.24 11.25
N PHE A 17 -10.57 -22.98 10.88
CA PHE A 17 -9.74 -23.92 10.14
C PHE A 17 -8.33 -24.01 10.76
N ASP A 18 -7.90 -25.25 11.05
CA ASP A 18 -6.57 -25.61 11.54
C ASP A 18 -5.87 -26.67 10.67
N SER A 19 -6.47 -27.05 9.52
CA SER A 19 -5.90 -28.05 8.63
C SER A 19 -4.62 -27.54 7.95
N PRO A 20 -3.56 -28.36 7.84
CA PRO A 20 -2.27 -27.96 7.26
C PRO A 20 -2.40 -27.35 5.87
N LYS A 21 -3.34 -27.84 5.04
CA LYS A 21 -3.61 -27.32 3.70
C LYS A 21 -4.08 -25.87 3.72
N ILE A 22 -4.97 -25.52 4.66
CA ILE A 22 -5.51 -24.16 4.79
C ILE A 22 -4.46 -23.26 5.44
N LEU A 23 -3.79 -23.69 6.51
CA LEU A 23 -2.74 -22.92 7.15
C LEU A 23 -1.62 -22.57 6.14
N LYS A 24 -1.21 -23.52 5.30
CA LYS A 24 -0.23 -23.28 4.22
C LYS A 24 -0.72 -22.23 3.20
N LYS A 25 -2.01 -22.20 2.86
CA LYS A 25 -2.59 -21.17 1.96
C LYS A 25 -2.46 -19.77 2.55
N TYR A 26 -2.60 -19.65 3.87
CA TYR A 26 -2.55 -18.36 4.57
C TYR A 26 -1.16 -17.99 5.11
N SER A 27 -0.16 -18.85 4.92
CA SER A 27 1.21 -18.61 5.39
C SER A 27 2.03 -17.67 4.49
N LYS A 28 1.52 -17.33 3.29
CA LYS A 28 2.19 -16.46 2.32
C LYS A 28 1.29 -15.32 1.87
N ASP A 29 1.91 -14.18 1.56
CA ASP A 29 1.37 -13.06 0.78
C ASP A 29 2.35 -12.76 -0.38
N ASN A 30 2.36 -11.57 -0.94
CA ASN A 30 3.35 -11.20 -1.97
C ASN A 30 4.65 -10.62 -1.36
N SER A 31 4.85 -10.75 -0.06
CA SER A 31 6.14 -10.47 0.58
C SER A 31 7.07 -11.69 0.49
N PRO A 32 8.38 -11.52 0.77
CA PRO A 32 9.31 -12.63 0.84
C PRO A 32 9.15 -13.51 2.09
N LEU A 33 8.21 -13.19 2.99
CA LEU A 33 8.04 -13.88 4.26
C LEU A 33 7.12 -15.09 4.12
N THR A 34 7.41 -16.14 4.92
CA THR A 34 6.51 -17.27 5.15
C THR A 34 6.25 -17.40 6.64
N ILE A 35 5.01 -17.14 7.08
CA ILE A 35 4.60 -17.21 8.48
C ILE A 35 3.32 -18.05 8.57
N THR A 36 3.43 -19.25 9.12
CA THR A 36 2.28 -20.17 9.23
C THR A 36 1.44 -19.79 10.45
N PRO A 37 0.16 -19.47 10.27
CA PRO A 37 -0.73 -19.17 11.38
C PRO A 37 -1.08 -20.44 12.18
N GLU A 38 -1.39 -20.26 13.46
CA GLU A 38 -1.94 -21.34 14.30
C GLU A 38 -3.39 -21.66 13.88
N LEU A 39 -4.15 -20.64 13.47
CA LEU A 39 -5.55 -20.78 13.15
C LEU A 39 -5.99 -19.76 12.09
N VAL A 40 -6.89 -20.17 11.20
CA VAL A 40 -7.59 -19.30 10.27
C VAL A 40 -9.07 -19.27 10.57
N ILE A 41 -9.65 -18.08 10.71
CA ILE A 41 -11.08 -17.90 10.89
C ILE A 41 -11.64 -17.04 9.74
N VAL A 42 -12.75 -17.48 9.17
CA VAL A 42 -13.48 -16.78 8.11
C VAL A 42 -14.85 -16.39 8.66
N PRO A 43 -14.98 -15.24 9.36
CA PRO A 43 -16.25 -14.78 9.93
C PRO A 43 -17.24 -14.44 8.81
N GLU A 44 -18.52 -14.68 9.08
CA GLU A 44 -19.64 -14.32 8.20
C GLU A 44 -20.39 -13.08 8.68
N SER A 45 -20.07 -12.59 9.87
CA SER A 45 -20.72 -11.43 10.47
C SER A 45 -19.77 -10.57 11.30
N VAL A 46 -20.16 -9.33 11.56
CA VAL A 46 -19.47 -8.42 12.49
C VAL A 46 -19.48 -8.98 13.92
N GLN A 47 -20.57 -9.65 14.30
CA GLN A 47 -20.72 -10.30 15.60
C GLN A 47 -19.71 -11.42 15.81
N ASP A 48 -19.35 -12.16 14.76
CA ASP A 48 -18.30 -13.18 14.87
C ASP A 48 -16.93 -12.54 15.13
N ILE A 49 -16.61 -11.41 14.48
CA ILE A 49 -15.39 -10.64 14.77
C ILE A 49 -15.39 -10.18 16.24
N GLN A 50 -16.51 -9.67 16.75
CA GLN A 50 -16.62 -9.28 18.16
C GLN A 50 -16.36 -10.45 19.11
N LYS A 51 -16.93 -11.63 18.83
CA LYS A 51 -16.69 -12.85 19.63
C LYS A 51 -15.23 -13.26 19.59
N ILE A 52 -14.59 -13.25 18.42
CA ILE A 52 -13.16 -13.59 18.27
C ILE A 52 -12.30 -12.64 19.13
N LEU A 53 -12.53 -11.32 19.03
CA LEU A 53 -11.76 -10.34 19.79
C LEU A 53 -12.02 -10.44 21.30
N ASN A 54 -13.25 -10.74 21.71
CA ASN A 54 -13.58 -10.98 23.12
C ASN A 54 -12.82 -12.19 23.69
N VAL A 55 -12.60 -13.23 22.89
CA VAL A 55 -11.79 -14.39 23.28
C VAL A 55 -10.29 -14.07 23.24
N ALA A 56 -9.85 -13.26 22.27
CA ALA A 56 -8.45 -12.92 22.08
C ALA A 56 -7.90 -11.94 23.16
N THR A 57 -8.78 -11.05 23.64
CA THR A 57 -8.41 -10.04 24.64
C THR A 57 -8.37 -10.64 26.06
N PRO A 58 -7.29 -10.43 26.85
CA PRO A 58 -7.23 -10.86 28.23
C PRO A 58 -8.37 -10.25 29.06
N ARG A 59 -9.13 -11.10 29.79
CA ARG A 59 -10.22 -10.67 30.68
C ARG A 59 -10.36 -11.63 31.86
N GLY A 60 -10.59 -11.08 33.04
CA GLY A 60 -10.79 -11.87 34.26
C GLY A 60 -9.61 -12.83 34.55
N ASN A 61 -9.90 -14.12 34.62
CA ASN A 61 -8.89 -15.17 34.84
C ASN A 61 -8.06 -15.51 33.59
N GLN A 62 -8.37 -14.98 32.42
CA GLN A 62 -7.59 -15.16 31.21
C GLN A 62 -6.46 -14.14 31.17
N LYS A 63 -5.23 -14.58 31.35
CA LYS A 63 -4.03 -13.73 31.31
C LYS A 63 -3.34 -13.69 29.94
N ILE A 64 -3.68 -14.58 29.01
CA ILE A 64 -2.99 -14.74 27.74
C ILE A 64 -3.69 -13.91 26.64
N ALA A 65 -2.95 -12.98 26.05
CA ALA A 65 -3.32 -12.28 24.83
C ALA A 65 -3.12 -13.18 23.60
N ILE A 66 -4.11 -13.27 22.71
CA ILE A 66 -4.01 -14.05 21.47
C ILE A 66 -3.78 -13.07 20.31
N PRO A 67 -2.64 -13.14 19.61
CA PRO A 67 -2.40 -12.30 18.45
C PRO A 67 -3.41 -12.58 17.33
N VAL A 68 -4.01 -11.52 16.79
CA VAL A 68 -4.99 -11.57 15.71
C VAL A 68 -4.54 -10.69 14.56
N THR A 69 -4.51 -11.23 13.36
CA THR A 69 -4.18 -10.49 12.13
C THR A 69 -5.33 -10.57 11.14
N VAL A 70 -5.79 -9.43 10.64
CA VAL A 70 -6.83 -9.37 9.61
C VAL A 70 -6.21 -9.47 8.23
N ARG A 71 -6.81 -10.29 7.38
CA ARG A 71 -6.37 -10.50 6.01
C ARG A 71 -7.53 -10.36 5.02
N GLY A 72 -7.35 -9.51 4.02
CA GLY A 72 -8.17 -9.51 2.80
C GLY A 72 -7.73 -10.62 1.85
N SER A 73 -7.44 -10.30 0.61
CA SER A 73 -6.93 -11.26 -0.39
C SER A 73 -5.48 -11.71 -0.18
N GLY A 74 -4.68 -10.99 0.60
CA GLY A 74 -3.26 -11.29 0.80
C GLY A 74 -2.36 -10.87 -0.36
N THR A 75 -2.76 -9.87 -1.13
CA THR A 75 -1.98 -9.28 -2.23
C THR A 75 -0.92 -8.27 -1.76
N GLY A 76 -0.86 -7.97 -0.48
CA GLY A 76 0.15 -7.10 0.11
C GLY A 76 1.56 -7.67 0.00
N ASN A 77 2.57 -6.78 -0.07
CA ASN A 77 3.98 -7.11 -0.24
C ASN A 77 4.85 -6.82 0.99
N THR A 78 4.21 -6.58 2.13
CA THR A 78 4.90 -6.15 3.37
C THR A 78 4.83 -7.17 4.50
N GLY A 79 4.18 -8.32 4.30
CA GLY A 79 3.98 -9.32 5.34
C GLY A 79 2.97 -8.92 6.42
N ALA A 80 2.26 -7.79 6.25
CA ALA A 80 1.29 -7.32 7.24
C ALA A 80 0.05 -8.23 7.37
N ALA A 81 -0.24 -9.04 6.35
CA ALA A 81 -1.35 -10.00 6.35
C ALA A 81 -0.99 -11.38 6.92
N LEU A 82 0.25 -11.56 7.42
CA LEU A 82 0.76 -12.81 7.95
C LEU A 82 0.80 -12.80 9.49
N SER A 83 0.67 -13.96 10.13
CA SER A 83 0.65 -14.09 11.60
C SER A 83 1.09 -15.49 12.01
N GLU A 84 1.72 -15.62 13.18
CA GLU A 84 1.88 -16.90 13.86
C GLU A 84 0.64 -17.28 14.68
N GLY A 85 -0.20 -16.29 15.06
CA GLY A 85 -1.42 -16.49 15.82
C GLY A 85 -2.64 -16.74 14.94
N VAL A 86 -3.73 -16.03 15.20
CA VAL A 86 -5.00 -16.18 14.48
C VAL A 86 -5.07 -15.25 13.29
N VAL A 87 -5.37 -15.77 12.10
CA VAL A 87 -5.70 -14.98 10.90
C VAL A 87 -7.22 -14.89 10.75
N ILE A 88 -7.76 -13.67 10.73
CA ILE A 88 -9.15 -13.39 10.38
C ILE A 88 -9.22 -13.02 8.90
N SER A 89 -9.85 -13.86 8.09
CA SER A 89 -10.06 -13.59 6.67
C SER A 89 -11.39 -12.88 6.43
N THR A 90 -11.37 -11.75 5.74
CA THR A 90 -12.58 -10.99 5.39
C THR A 90 -13.31 -11.52 4.15
N ALA A 91 -12.95 -12.70 3.65
CA ALA A 91 -13.44 -13.24 2.38
C ALA A 91 -14.95 -13.48 2.30
N LYS A 92 -15.65 -13.53 3.44
CA LYS A 92 -17.12 -13.68 3.53
C LYS A 92 -17.82 -12.38 3.93
N LEU A 93 -17.07 -11.30 4.12
CA LEU A 93 -17.59 -9.95 4.40
C LEU A 93 -17.40 -9.11 3.13
N ASP A 94 -18.05 -9.49 2.04
CA ASP A 94 -17.83 -8.97 0.69
C ASP A 94 -19.09 -8.35 0.05
N ASP A 95 -20.14 -8.13 0.84
CA ASP A 95 -21.39 -7.59 0.37
C ASP A 95 -21.30 -6.10 -0.03
N LEU A 96 -22.03 -5.76 -1.09
CA LEU A 96 -22.46 -4.41 -1.38
C LEU A 96 -23.72 -4.10 -0.55
N LEU A 97 -23.62 -3.18 0.40
CA LEU A 97 -24.70 -2.88 1.35
C LEU A 97 -25.69 -1.82 0.83
N ASP A 98 -25.19 -0.80 0.10
CA ASP A 98 -26.02 0.31 -0.39
C ASP A 98 -25.33 1.11 -1.49
N ILE A 99 -26.11 1.67 -2.43
CA ILE A 99 -25.65 2.63 -3.46
C ILE A 99 -26.62 3.81 -3.55
N ASP A 100 -26.15 4.97 -3.13
CA ASP A 100 -26.78 6.25 -3.51
C ASP A 100 -26.14 6.78 -4.81
N ALA A 101 -26.72 6.46 -5.94
CA ALA A 101 -26.21 6.88 -7.25
C ALA A 101 -26.24 8.41 -7.44
N ARG A 102 -27.20 9.12 -6.83
CA ARG A 102 -27.33 10.58 -6.91
C ARG A 102 -26.20 11.27 -6.17
N GLU A 103 -25.95 10.84 -4.92
CA GLU A 103 -24.83 11.32 -4.14
C GLU A 103 -23.53 10.61 -4.46
N ARG A 104 -23.54 9.57 -5.29
CA ARG A 104 -22.39 8.72 -5.62
C ARG A 104 -21.71 8.16 -4.38
N LEU A 105 -22.49 7.84 -3.35
CA LEU A 105 -22.03 7.17 -2.16
C LEU A 105 -22.29 5.67 -2.31
N VAL A 106 -21.32 4.88 -1.88
CA VAL A 106 -21.43 3.43 -1.87
C VAL A 106 -20.99 2.91 -0.51
N ARG A 107 -21.77 2.00 0.06
CA ARG A 107 -21.49 1.35 1.34
C ARG A 107 -21.26 -0.13 1.11
N VAL A 108 -20.11 -0.61 1.56
CA VAL A 108 -19.63 -1.97 1.28
C VAL A 108 -19.00 -2.61 2.50
N GLN A 109 -18.96 -3.92 2.53
CA GLN A 109 -18.12 -4.70 3.44
C GLN A 109 -16.66 -4.73 2.96
N PRO A 110 -15.67 -4.95 3.86
CA PRO A 110 -14.24 -4.78 3.56
C PRO A 110 -13.66 -5.81 2.60
N GLY A 111 -14.27 -6.98 2.48
CA GLY A 111 -13.81 -8.10 1.66
C GLY A 111 -14.15 -7.99 0.18
N ILE A 112 -15.08 -7.10 -0.21
CA ILE A 112 -15.39 -6.88 -1.63
C ILE A 112 -14.14 -6.44 -2.39
N THR A 113 -13.92 -7.02 -3.59
CA THR A 113 -12.77 -6.66 -4.40
C THR A 113 -13.00 -5.36 -5.16
N LEU A 114 -11.91 -4.64 -5.45
CA LEU A 114 -11.95 -3.41 -6.27
C LEU A 114 -12.58 -3.67 -7.64
N LYS A 115 -12.27 -4.83 -8.24
CA LYS A 115 -12.81 -5.24 -9.54
C LYS A 115 -14.33 -5.45 -9.48
N GLU A 116 -14.82 -6.21 -8.52
CA GLU A 116 -16.26 -6.46 -8.34
C GLU A 116 -17.01 -5.17 -8.06
N LEU A 117 -16.52 -4.36 -7.13
CA LEU A 117 -17.11 -3.07 -6.83
C LEU A 117 -17.18 -2.18 -8.07
N ASN A 118 -16.09 -2.01 -8.81
CA ASN A 118 -16.08 -1.17 -10.00
C ASN A 118 -16.95 -1.75 -11.14
N LYS A 119 -17.07 -3.07 -11.26
CA LYS A 119 -18.01 -3.71 -12.19
C LYS A 119 -19.45 -3.31 -11.86
N ILE A 120 -19.86 -3.39 -10.60
CA ILE A 120 -21.21 -3.00 -10.15
C ILE A 120 -21.44 -1.48 -10.37
N LEU A 121 -20.48 -0.65 -9.94
CA LEU A 121 -20.58 0.80 -10.03
C LEU A 121 -20.64 1.30 -11.48
N SER A 122 -20.03 0.57 -12.42
CA SER A 122 -19.98 0.93 -13.84
C SER A 122 -21.35 1.00 -14.50
N VAL A 123 -22.34 0.26 -14.01
CA VAL A 123 -23.73 0.30 -14.46
C VAL A 123 -24.33 1.71 -14.28
N ASN A 124 -23.90 2.41 -13.22
CA ASN A 124 -24.30 3.78 -12.92
C ASN A 124 -23.31 4.83 -13.49
N GLY A 125 -22.37 4.43 -14.34
CA GLY A 125 -21.38 5.33 -14.92
C GLY A 125 -20.37 5.92 -13.92
N ILE A 126 -20.18 5.28 -12.76
CA ILE A 126 -19.26 5.71 -11.69
C ILE A 126 -18.26 4.63 -11.36
N CYS A 127 -17.14 5.01 -10.71
CA CYS A 127 -16.09 4.09 -10.27
C CYS A 127 -15.31 4.63 -9.06
N ILE A 128 -14.53 3.76 -8.44
CA ILE A 128 -13.44 4.12 -7.53
C ILE A 128 -12.15 4.12 -8.36
N PRO A 129 -11.53 5.28 -8.60
CA PRO A 129 -10.45 5.43 -9.58
C PRO A 129 -9.08 5.11 -8.97
N ILE A 130 -8.88 3.86 -8.57
CA ILE A 130 -7.65 3.32 -8.00
C ILE A 130 -7.05 2.32 -8.99
N TYR A 131 -5.72 2.34 -9.12
CA TYR A 131 -4.99 1.30 -9.83
C TYR A 131 -4.56 0.24 -8.82
N GLY A 132 -5.00 -1.00 -9.01
CA GLY A 132 -4.71 -2.12 -8.12
C GLY A 132 -4.87 -3.45 -8.83
N HIS A 133 -4.57 -4.52 -8.12
CA HIS A 133 -4.84 -5.87 -8.60
C HIS A 133 -6.34 -6.16 -8.54
N ASP A 134 -6.80 -6.99 -9.46
CA ASP A 134 -8.22 -7.39 -9.54
C ASP A 134 -8.78 -7.90 -8.21
N ASN A 135 -7.95 -8.60 -7.45
CA ASN A 135 -8.31 -9.21 -6.17
C ASN A 135 -8.09 -8.30 -4.95
N ASP A 136 -7.61 -7.07 -5.12
CA ASP A 136 -7.42 -6.16 -3.98
C ASP A 136 -8.76 -5.86 -3.32
N THR A 137 -8.87 -6.17 -2.03
CA THR A 137 -10.08 -5.89 -1.25
C THR A 137 -10.11 -4.44 -0.77
N ILE A 138 -11.31 -3.87 -0.65
CA ILE A 138 -11.48 -2.46 -0.21
C ILE A 138 -10.90 -2.24 1.19
N GLY A 139 -11.15 -3.17 2.13
CA GLY A 139 -10.55 -3.12 3.47
C GLY A 139 -9.02 -3.19 3.45
N GLY A 140 -8.45 -4.06 2.60
CA GLY A 140 -7.02 -4.18 2.39
C GLY A 140 -6.40 -2.89 1.84
N LEU A 141 -7.00 -2.30 0.79
CA LEU A 141 -6.55 -1.04 0.20
C LEU A 141 -6.56 0.13 1.20
N ILE A 142 -7.57 0.20 2.09
CA ILE A 142 -7.60 1.24 3.13
C ILE A 142 -6.56 0.98 4.20
N SER A 143 -6.41 -0.27 4.64
CA SER A 143 -5.48 -0.66 5.70
C SER A 143 -4.01 -0.53 5.29
N THR A 144 -3.69 -0.63 3.99
CA THR A 144 -2.35 -0.42 3.44
C THR A 144 -2.19 0.96 2.78
N ALA A 145 -3.27 1.60 2.36
CA ALA A 145 -3.31 2.93 1.72
C ALA A 145 -2.16 3.18 0.71
N PRO A 146 -1.93 2.27 -0.25
CA PRO A 146 -0.77 2.35 -1.13
C PRO A 146 -0.84 3.58 -2.04
N LYS A 147 0.31 4.16 -2.37
CA LYS A 147 0.43 5.13 -3.46
C LYS A 147 0.50 4.37 -4.78
N ASP A 148 -0.64 4.15 -5.39
CA ASP A 148 -0.77 3.52 -6.69
C ASP A 148 -0.38 4.47 -7.86
N PRO A 149 -0.20 3.97 -9.10
CA PRO A 149 0.13 4.79 -10.27
C PRO A 149 -0.84 5.95 -10.56
N TYR A 150 -2.09 5.88 -10.10
CA TYR A 150 -3.08 6.95 -10.26
C TYR A 150 -3.05 7.97 -9.12
N SER A 151 -2.29 7.71 -8.06
CA SER A 151 -2.29 8.55 -6.84
C SER A 151 -1.79 9.98 -7.08
N GLY A 152 -0.96 10.21 -8.10
CA GLY A 152 -0.54 11.56 -8.49
C GLY A 152 -1.71 12.47 -8.89
N LYS A 153 -2.78 11.89 -9.46
CA LYS A 153 -4.01 12.61 -9.85
C LYS A 153 -5.17 12.37 -8.91
N TYR A 154 -5.39 11.12 -8.52
CA TYR A 154 -6.58 10.69 -7.78
C TYR A 154 -6.35 10.52 -6.28
N HIS A 155 -5.11 10.69 -5.81
CA HIS A 155 -4.71 10.73 -4.39
C HIS A 155 -4.94 9.43 -3.60
N GLY A 156 -5.10 8.29 -4.28
CA GLY A 156 -5.31 6.99 -3.66
C GLY A 156 -6.68 6.79 -3.00
N ILE A 157 -6.92 5.58 -2.47
CA ILE A 157 -8.23 5.16 -1.90
C ILE A 157 -8.72 6.07 -0.77
N THR A 158 -7.80 6.59 0.05
CA THR A 158 -8.12 7.40 1.24
C THR A 158 -8.91 8.68 0.92
N ARG A 159 -8.74 9.20 -0.29
CA ARG A 159 -9.48 10.38 -0.78
C ARG A 159 -10.99 10.14 -0.87
N TYR A 160 -11.37 8.89 -1.09
CA TYR A 160 -12.75 8.49 -1.37
C TYR A 160 -13.49 7.99 -0.12
N VAL A 161 -12.79 7.61 0.94
CA VAL A 161 -13.40 7.18 2.20
C VAL A 161 -14.14 8.34 2.86
N ARG A 162 -15.38 8.08 3.26
CA ARG A 162 -16.25 9.02 3.98
C ARG A 162 -16.49 8.60 5.41
N LYS A 163 -16.66 7.29 5.64
CA LYS A 163 -16.99 6.71 6.93
C LYS A 163 -16.42 5.29 6.99
N LEU A 164 -15.99 4.88 8.17
CA LEU A 164 -15.64 3.50 8.47
C LEU A 164 -16.43 3.04 9.69
N GLU A 165 -16.82 1.78 9.69
CA GLU A 165 -17.19 1.04 10.90
C GLU A 165 -16.00 0.16 11.28
N ILE A 166 -15.66 0.17 12.56
CA ILE A 166 -14.44 -0.47 13.09
C ILE A 166 -14.83 -1.26 14.34
N VAL A 167 -14.39 -2.50 14.44
CA VAL A 167 -14.38 -3.28 15.68
C VAL A 167 -13.02 -3.08 16.35
N LEU A 168 -13.02 -2.55 17.57
CA LEU A 168 -11.83 -2.33 18.39
C LEU A 168 -11.34 -3.63 19.05
N ALA A 169 -10.12 -3.64 19.59
CA ALA A 169 -9.58 -4.78 20.34
C ALA A 169 -10.50 -5.21 21.52
N SER A 170 -11.23 -4.26 22.11
CA SER A 170 -12.23 -4.53 23.15
C SER A 170 -13.49 -5.26 22.68
N GLY A 171 -13.68 -5.39 21.35
CA GLY A 171 -14.92 -5.89 20.75
C GLY A 171 -16.00 -4.81 20.55
N ASP A 172 -15.75 -3.56 20.98
CA ASP A 172 -16.69 -2.45 20.76
C ASP A 172 -16.69 -2.02 19.30
N ILE A 173 -17.88 -1.66 18.79
CA ILE A 173 -18.04 -1.11 17.44
C ILE A 173 -18.05 0.42 17.50
N ILE A 174 -17.24 1.06 16.70
CA ILE A 174 -17.24 2.51 16.53
C ILE A 174 -17.48 2.89 15.08
N GLN A 175 -18.04 4.08 14.86
CA GLN A 175 -18.18 4.65 13.53
C GLN A 175 -17.36 5.93 13.42
N THR A 176 -16.44 5.96 12.44
CA THR A 176 -15.56 7.10 12.26
C THR A 176 -16.00 7.93 11.06
N HIS A 177 -16.10 9.23 11.28
CA HIS A 177 -16.36 10.23 10.25
C HIS A 177 -15.97 11.62 10.78
N ARG A 178 -16.04 12.61 9.92
CA ARG A 178 -15.68 13.98 10.30
C ARG A 178 -16.75 14.60 11.21
N LEU A 179 -16.40 14.87 12.47
CA LEU A 179 -17.26 15.48 13.48
C LEU A 179 -16.98 16.98 13.62
N ARG A 180 -18.05 17.78 13.80
CA ARG A 180 -17.94 19.18 14.23
C ARG A 180 -17.70 19.24 15.75
N ARG A 181 -17.10 20.33 16.23
CA ARG A 181 -16.75 20.52 17.66
C ARG A 181 -17.87 20.10 18.63
N ARG A 182 -19.08 20.61 18.45
CA ARG A 182 -20.22 20.24 19.34
C ARG A 182 -20.52 18.73 19.37
N ALA A 183 -20.30 18.03 18.26
CA ALA A 183 -20.50 16.59 18.21
C ALA A 183 -19.35 15.83 18.89
N VAL A 184 -18.12 16.35 18.79
CA VAL A 184 -16.95 15.84 19.51
C VAL A 184 -17.16 16.01 21.02
N ASP A 185 -17.55 17.22 21.47
CA ASP A 185 -17.79 17.53 22.89
C ASP A 185 -18.86 16.61 23.46
N ARG A 186 -19.96 16.35 22.72
CA ARG A 186 -21.00 15.38 23.14
C ARG A 186 -20.47 13.97 23.27
N LYS A 187 -19.62 13.51 22.33
CA LYS A 187 -19.02 12.17 22.41
C LYS A 187 -18.06 12.04 23.58
N ILE A 188 -17.18 13.01 23.78
CA ILE A 188 -16.22 13.03 24.90
C ILE A 188 -16.93 13.01 26.26
N ASN A 189 -18.06 13.69 26.36
CA ASN A 189 -18.85 13.75 27.60
C ASN A 189 -19.82 12.56 27.74
N SER A 190 -19.89 11.66 26.77
CA SER A 190 -20.67 10.42 26.91
C SER A 190 -19.86 9.39 27.70
N ASN A 191 -20.53 8.68 28.62
CA ASN A 191 -19.92 7.60 29.41
C ASN A 191 -19.90 6.29 28.59
N THR A 192 -19.21 6.32 27.41
CA THR A 192 -19.10 5.19 26.48
C THR A 192 -17.64 4.93 26.14
N ALA A 193 -17.32 3.70 25.72
CA ALA A 193 -16.00 3.34 25.22
C ALA A 193 -15.56 4.27 24.06
N GLU A 194 -16.47 4.60 23.15
CA GLU A 194 -16.20 5.53 22.06
C GLU A 194 -15.88 6.94 22.60
N GLY A 195 -16.60 7.42 23.61
CA GLY A 195 -16.34 8.72 24.25
C GLY A 195 -14.95 8.79 24.89
N ALA A 196 -14.58 7.75 25.64
CA ALA A 196 -13.24 7.61 26.22
C ALA A 196 -12.15 7.61 25.14
N LEU A 197 -12.38 6.91 24.02
CA LEU A 197 -11.45 6.88 22.89
C LEU A 197 -11.24 8.30 22.30
N TYR A 198 -12.32 9.04 22.02
CA TYR A 198 -12.24 10.42 21.52
C TYR A 198 -11.51 11.35 22.50
N GLN A 199 -11.74 11.19 23.80
CA GLN A 199 -11.07 11.96 24.85
C GLN A 199 -9.57 11.66 24.87
N ASN A 200 -9.18 10.38 24.90
CA ASN A 200 -7.78 9.95 24.96
C ASN A 200 -6.99 10.38 23.71
N VAL A 201 -7.57 10.22 22.52
CA VAL A 201 -6.94 10.69 21.27
C VAL A 201 -6.81 12.23 21.28
N SER A 202 -7.80 12.97 21.76
CA SER A 202 -7.70 14.44 21.86
C SER A 202 -6.59 14.87 22.82
N LYS A 203 -6.46 14.22 23.98
CA LYS A 203 -5.37 14.46 24.95
C LYS A 203 -4.01 14.15 24.33
N LEU A 204 -3.88 13.03 23.62
CA LEU A 204 -2.66 12.61 22.95
C LEU A 204 -2.23 13.65 21.91
N ILE A 205 -3.15 14.10 21.04
CA ILE A 205 -2.84 15.12 20.01
C ILE A 205 -2.37 16.42 20.65
N THR A 206 -2.95 16.82 21.76
CA THR A 206 -2.54 18.04 22.49
C THR A 206 -1.15 17.87 23.11
N ALA A 207 -0.89 16.73 23.74
CA ALA A 207 0.40 16.45 24.40
C ALA A 207 1.58 16.35 23.40
N TYR A 208 1.32 15.89 22.17
CA TYR A 208 2.33 15.68 21.13
C TYR A 208 2.21 16.68 19.96
N SER A 209 1.62 17.85 20.19
CA SER A 209 1.35 18.85 19.13
C SER A 209 2.58 19.19 18.28
N ASP A 210 3.74 19.40 18.92
CA ASP A 210 4.98 19.78 18.22
C ASP A 210 5.53 18.63 17.36
N THR A 211 5.48 17.41 17.89
CA THR A 211 5.87 16.20 17.15
C THR A 211 4.96 16.00 15.92
N ILE A 212 3.65 16.16 16.10
CA ILE A 212 2.65 16.04 15.03
C ILE A 212 2.87 17.12 13.96
N ASN A 213 3.17 18.36 14.37
CA ASN A 213 3.49 19.45 13.44
C ASN A 213 4.77 19.17 12.64
N LYS A 214 5.79 18.57 13.27
CA LYS A 214 7.01 18.15 12.58
C LYS A 214 6.71 17.05 11.56
N ILE A 215 6.03 15.98 11.95
CA ILE A 215 5.60 14.90 11.04
C ILE A 215 4.81 15.49 9.85
N SER A 216 3.93 16.46 10.08
CA SER A 216 3.14 17.12 9.03
C SER A 216 3.98 17.89 8.02
N ARG A 217 5.14 18.42 8.40
CA ARG A 217 6.06 19.12 7.49
C ARG A 217 6.88 18.14 6.67
N ASP A 218 7.37 17.08 7.31
CA ASP A 218 8.27 16.12 6.70
C ASP A 218 7.53 15.11 5.78
N ASN A 219 6.30 14.81 6.04
CA ASN A 219 5.26 14.03 5.32
C ASN A 219 5.71 13.10 4.15
N VAL A 220 6.86 12.46 4.28
CA VAL A 220 7.42 11.56 3.24
C VAL A 220 7.31 10.08 3.61
N SER A 221 7.05 9.76 4.88
CA SER A 221 7.01 8.40 5.41
C SER A 221 5.62 7.99 5.88
N MET A 222 5.25 6.74 5.64
CA MET A 222 4.06 6.09 6.18
C MET A 222 4.37 5.22 7.41
N ALA A 223 5.61 5.27 7.91
CA ALA A 223 6.03 4.53 9.10
C ALA A 223 5.27 5.00 10.36
N GLY A 224 4.89 4.05 11.20
CA GLY A 224 4.03 4.32 12.35
C GLY A 224 2.61 4.75 11.94
N TYR A 225 2.13 5.86 12.50
CA TYR A 225 0.79 6.39 12.25
C TYR A 225 0.83 7.87 11.84
N PRO A 226 1.48 8.23 10.73
CA PRO A 226 1.68 9.63 10.33
C PRO A 226 0.37 10.34 10.01
N ASN A 227 -0.68 9.62 9.67
CA ASN A 227 -2.01 10.17 9.41
C ASN A 227 -2.69 10.78 10.64
N ILE A 228 -2.08 10.67 11.85
CA ILE A 228 -2.50 11.41 13.04
C ILE A 228 -2.50 12.94 12.79
N THR A 229 -1.65 13.42 11.88
CA THR A 229 -1.61 14.82 11.43
C THR A 229 -2.91 15.29 10.78
N GLN A 230 -3.76 14.36 10.33
CA GLN A 230 -5.02 14.65 9.65
C GLN A 230 -6.24 14.54 10.57
N VAL A 231 -6.05 14.03 11.80
CA VAL A 231 -7.14 13.74 12.74
C VAL A 231 -7.81 15.00 13.23
N MET A 232 -7.02 16.04 13.55
CA MET A 232 -7.54 17.33 13.99
C MET A 232 -7.25 18.42 12.97
N ARG A 233 -8.28 18.95 12.32
CA ARG A 233 -8.15 20.08 11.37
C ARG A 233 -9.25 21.11 11.61
N LYS A 234 -8.87 22.38 11.79
CA LYS A 234 -9.81 23.52 11.97
C LYS A 234 -10.88 23.21 13.03
N LYS A 235 -10.47 22.73 14.21
CA LYS A 235 -11.37 22.38 15.35
C LYS A 235 -12.41 21.28 15.04
N LYS A 236 -12.15 20.45 14.02
CA LYS A 236 -12.95 19.25 13.68
C LYS A 236 -12.08 18.04 13.94
N LEU A 237 -12.66 17.02 14.55
CA LEU A 237 -12.01 15.74 14.80
C LEU A 237 -12.54 14.68 13.83
N ASN A 238 -11.63 13.88 13.28
CA ASN A 238 -11.96 12.75 12.43
C ASN A 238 -10.98 11.62 12.70
N LEU A 239 -11.43 10.52 13.28
CA LEU A 239 -10.57 9.36 13.56
C LEU A 239 -10.29 8.52 12.30
N THR A 240 -11.07 8.68 11.22
CA THR A 240 -10.94 7.88 10.00
C THR A 240 -9.50 7.82 9.46
N PRO A 241 -8.71 8.92 9.41
CA PRO A 241 -7.34 8.87 8.92
C PRO A 241 -6.39 7.96 9.69
N LEU A 242 -6.68 7.65 10.97
CA LEU A 242 -5.85 6.75 11.76
C LEU A 242 -5.81 5.33 11.21
N PHE A 243 -6.86 4.91 10.50
CA PHE A 243 -6.97 3.59 9.92
C PHE A 243 -6.35 3.48 8.52
N TYR A 244 -5.96 4.62 7.92
CA TYR A 244 -5.25 4.63 6.63
C TYR A 244 -3.81 4.17 6.82
N GLY A 245 -3.47 3.04 6.22
CA GLY A 245 -2.15 2.46 6.38
C GLY A 245 -1.87 1.91 7.78
N ALA A 246 -2.89 1.69 8.61
CA ALA A 246 -2.72 1.12 9.96
C ALA A 246 -2.50 -0.40 9.96
N GLU A 247 -2.67 -1.08 8.83
CA GLU A 247 -2.41 -2.53 8.67
C GLU A 247 -3.13 -3.40 9.70
N GLY A 248 -4.35 -2.98 10.10
CA GLY A 248 -5.17 -3.70 11.08
C GLY A 248 -4.70 -3.61 12.53
N THR A 249 -3.73 -2.76 12.87
CA THR A 249 -3.17 -2.66 14.22
C THR A 249 -4.00 -1.82 15.20
N LEU A 250 -4.94 -1.00 14.71
CA LEU A 250 -5.79 -0.12 15.54
C LEU A 250 -7.24 -0.57 15.61
N GLY A 251 -7.64 -1.56 14.81
CA GLY A 251 -9.02 -2.06 14.75
C GLY A 251 -9.27 -2.78 13.43
N ILE A 252 -10.39 -3.49 13.38
CA ILE A 252 -10.83 -4.27 12.23
C ILE A 252 -11.92 -3.51 11.49
N ILE A 253 -11.68 -3.17 10.22
CA ILE A 253 -12.68 -2.53 9.35
C ILE A 253 -13.76 -3.54 9.01
N THR A 254 -15.03 -3.19 9.25
CA THR A 254 -16.19 -4.05 8.97
C THR A 254 -17.15 -3.44 7.96
N GLU A 255 -17.16 -2.10 7.82
CA GLU A 255 -17.95 -1.42 6.81
C GLU A 255 -17.22 -0.17 6.33
N VAL A 256 -17.35 0.13 5.04
CA VAL A 256 -16.73 1.28 4.37
C VAL A 256 -17.79 2.04 3.58
N THR A 257 -17.88 3.36 3.78
CA THR A 257 -18.61 4.26 2.90
C THR A 257 -17.63 5.01 2.01
N LEU A 258 -17.75 4.86 0.71
CA LEU A 258 -16.91 5.50 -0.32
C LEU A 258 -17.69 6.52 -1.14
N LYS A 259 -17.00 7.53 -1.65
CA LYS A 259 -17.50 8.49 -2.64
C LYS A 259 -16.93 8.13 -4.00
N ALA A 260 -17.76 7.58 -4.90
CA ALA A 260 -17.38 7.27 -6.26
C ALA A 260 -17.27 8.53 -7.15
N VAL A 261 -16.60 8.41 -8.30
CA VAL A 261 -16.45 9.46 -9.32
C VAL A 261 -17.00 8.99 -10.65
N PRO A 262 -17.39 9.91 -11.56
CA PRO A 262 -17.81 9.55 -12.91
C PRO A 262 -16.67 8.85 -13.68
N ILE A 263 -17.02 7.80 -14.43
CA ILE A 263 -16.09 7.11 -15.32
C ILE A 263 -15.67 8.05 -16.45
N GLN A 264 -14.36 8.16 -16.68
CA GLN A 264 -13.81 8.92 -17.79
C GLN A 264 -13.71 8.01 -19.03
N LYS A 265 -14.50 8.32 -20.08
CA LYS A 265 -14.61 7.47 -21.27
C LYS A 265 -13.46 7.67 -22.28
N ASN A 266 -12.85 8.85 -22.32
CA ASN A 266 -11.84 9.21 -23.30
C ASN A 266 -10.45 9.14 -22.69
N GLN A 267 -9.69 8.14 -23.06
CA GLN A 267 -8.32 7.93 -22.61
C GLN A 267 -7.36 8.13 -23.77
N SER A 268 -6.13 8.54 -23.46
CA SER A 268 -5.02 8.62 -24.41
C SER A 268 -3.74 8.19 -23.71
N ARG A 269 -2.95 7.37 -24.37
CA ARG A 269 -1.65 6.90 -23.85
C ARG A 269 -0.51 7.44 -24.71
N VAL A 270 0.62 7.62 -24.05
CA VAL A 270 1.86 8.10 -24.68
C VAL A 270 3.01 7.25 -24.15
N ILE A 271 3.86 6.77 -25.04
CA ILE A 271 5.14 6.13 -24.71
C ILE A 271 6.24 6.92 -25.40
N ALA A 272 7.32 7.20 -24.68
CA ALA A 272 8.53 7.77 -25.24
C ALA A 272 9.77 7.04 -24.70
N THR A 273 10.78 6.87 -25.56
CA THR A 273 12.04 6.22 -25.19
C THR A 273 13.18 7.24 -25.24
N PHE A 274 14.04 7.22 -24.26
CA PHE A 274 15.16 8.16 -24.11
C PHE A 274 16.44 7.41 -23.83
N ARG A 275 17.55 7.88 -24.42
CA ARG A 275 18.87 7.33 -24.11
C ARG A 275 19.43 7.92 -22.80
N GLU A 276 19.18 9.20 -22.57
CA GLU A 276 19.75 9.95 -21.46
C GLU A 276 18.71 10.27 -20.38
N LEU A 277 19.11 10.09 -19.12
CA LEU A 277 18.24 10.29 -17.95
C LEU A 277 17.74 11.74 -17.85
N HIS A 278 18.59 12.74 -18.09
CA HIS A 278 18.21 14.15 -17.99
C HIS A 278 17.11 14.52 -18.99
N THR A 279 17.15 13.95 -20.19
CA THR A 279 16.14 14.19 -21.23
C THR A 279 14.82 13.50 -20.87
N ALA A 280 14.89 12.26 -20.35
CA ALA A 280 13.72 11.54 -19.85
C ALA A 280 13.07 12.31 -18.70
N LYS A 281 13.86 12.81 -17.75
CA LYS A 281 13.37 13.61 -16.61
C LYS A 281 12.72 14.91 -17.08
N HIS A 282 13.33 15.65 -17.98
CA HIS A 282 12.73 16.85 -18.54
C HIS A 282 11.35 16.56 -19.18
N PHE A 283 11.25 15.48 -19.93
CA PHE A 283 9.98 15.06 -20.53
C PHE A 283 8.93 14.65 -19.49
N LEU A 284 9.35 13.95 -18.42
CA LEU A 284 8.49 13.62 -17.28
C LEU A 284 7.96 14.89 -16.59
N ASP A 285 8.79 15.91 -16.36
CA ASP A 285 8.40 17.19 -15.77
C ASP A 285 7.33 17.89 -16.63
N VAL A 286 7.55 17.92 -17.95
CA VAL A 286 6.56 18.48 -18.89
C VAL A 286 5.25 17.71 -18.86
N LEU A 287 5.30 16.36 -18.92
CA LEU A 287 4.09 15.54 -18.87
C LEU A 287 3.36 15.68 -17.54
N SER A 288 4.08 15.79 -16.41
CA SER A 288 3.52 15.99 -15.08
C SER A 288 2.68 17.26 -15.02
N SER A 289 3.14 18.36 -15.66
CA SER A 289 2.39 19.61 -15.74
C SER A 289 1.03 19.50 -16.49
N LEU A 290 0.87 18.44 -17.28
CA LEU A 290 -0.39 18.16 -18.00
C LEU A 290 -1.38 17.32 -17.18
N HIS A 291 -1.05 16.99 -15.93
CA HIS A 291 -1.86 16.20 -15.00
C HIS A 291 -2.33 14.87 -15.60
N PRO A 292 -1.40 13.95 -15.95
CA PRO A 292 -1.73 12.61 -16.40
C PRO A 292 -2.40 11.82 -15.27
N ARG A 293 -3.19 10.81 -15.63
CA ARG A 293 -3.74 9.84 -14.67
C ARG A 293 -2.64 8.91 -14.16
N ARG A 294 -1.74 8.50 -15.05
CA ARG A 294 -0.58 7.66 -14.80
C ARG A 294 0.64 8.29 -15.47
N LEU A 295 1.76 8.35 -14.78
CA LEU A 295 3.03 8.81 -15.33
C LEU A 295 4.13 7.97 -14.70
N GLU A 296 4.75 7.11 -15.49
CA GLU A 296 5.72 6.14 -15.03
C GLU A 296 7.01 6.20 -15.83
N MET A 297 8.05 5.70 -15.20
CA MET A 297 9.37 5.55 -15.76
C MET A 297 9.87 4.13 -15.52
N TYR A 298 10.55 3.57 -16.52
CA TYR A 298 11.18 2.25 -16.50
C TYR A 298 12.58 2.38 -17.04
N ASP A 299 13.56 1.74 -16.40
CA ASP A 299 14.90 1.65 -16.96
C ASP A 299 14.99 0.55 -18.05
N ASN A 300 16.08 0.52 -18.79
CA ASN A 300 16.29 -0.48 -19.84
C ASN A 300 16.42 -1.91 -19.28
N LYS A 301 16.97 -2.09 -18.08
CA LYS A 301 17.12 -3.41 -17.45
C LYS A 301 15.76 -4.00 -17.14
N PHE A 302 14.84 -3.20 -16.61
CA PHE A 302 13.47 -3.60 -16.39
C PHE A 302 12.77 -3.99 -17.71
N VAL A 303 12.94 -3.20 -18.76
CA VAL A 303 12.36 -3.47 -20.09
C VAL A 303 12.90 -4.78 -20.67
N HIS A 304 14.22 -5.01 -20.62
CA HIS A 304 14.82 -6.27 -21.07
C HIS A 304 14.34 -7.48 -20.25
N ALA A 305 14.17 -7.31 -18.93
CA ALA A 305 13.64 -8.38 -18.09
C ALA A 305 12.20 -8.77 -18.47
N ILE A 306 11.35 -7.80 -18.81
CA ILE A 306 10.00 -8.06 -19.32
C ILE A 306 10.05 -8.80 -20.65
N GLU A 307 10.93 -8.39 -21.57
CA GLU A 307 11.09 -9.05 -22.87
C GLU A 307 11.54 -10.50 -22.72
N ALA A 308 12.50 -10.76 -21.84
CA ALA A 308 12.98 -12.11 -21.57
C ALA A 308 11.91 -13.02 -20.96
N ALA A 309 11.03 -12.47 -20.13
CA ALA A 309 9.91 -13.20 -19.50
C ALA A 309 8.72 -13.40 -20.45
N GLY A 310 8.54 -12.51 -21.44
CA GLY A 310 7.43 -12.54 -22.42
C GLY A 310 7.84 -13.18 -23.75
N LYS A 311 7.13 -14.20 -24.18
CA LYS A 311 7.35 -14.83 -25.50
C LYS A 311 6.96 -13.85 -26.64
N LYS A 312 7.92 -13.12 -27.19
CA LYS A 312 7.86 -12.13 -28.28
C LYS A 312 7.34 -10.74 -27.86
N SER A 313 8.19 -9.74 -28.12
CA SER A 313 7.89 -8.33 -27.83
C SER A 313 7.09 -7.67 -28.95
N SER A 314 6.22 -6.73 -28.57
CA SER A 314 5.64 -5.76 -29.49
C SER A 314 6.74 -4.81 -30.02
N GLY A 315 6.55 -4.27 -31.22
CA GLY A 315 7.52 -3.36 -31.86
C GLY A 315 7.91 -2.11 -31.06
N ILE A 316 7.31 -1.86 -29.88
CA ILE A 316 7.69 -0.79 -28.96
C ILE A 316 8.97 -1.16 -28.21
N MET A 317 9.07 -2.39 -27.73
CA MET A 317 10.18 -2.89 -26.91
C MET A 317 11.49 -3.01 -27.72
N ASN A 318 11.42 -3.47 -28.97
CA ASN A 318 12.58 -3.60 -29.86
C ASN A 318 13.35 -2.29 -30.12
N THR A 319 12.83 -1.17 -29.62
CA THR A 319 13.40 0.17 -29.83
C THR A 319 14.22 0.68 -28.66
N VAL A 320 14.20 -0.01 -27.51
CA VAL A 320 14.86 0.41 -26.25
C VAL A 320 16.14 -0.40 -26.07
N GLN A 321 17.20 -0.06 -26.76
CA GLN A 321 18.50 -0.76 -26.58
C GLN A 321 19.27 -0.30 -25.33
N LYS A 322 19.13 0.96 -24.93
CA LYS A 322 19.70 1.57 -23.71
C LYS A 322 18.86 2.77 -23.31
N GLY A 323 18.73 3.03 -22.01
CA GLY A 323 18.11 4.23 -21.47
C GLY A 323 16.80 4.00 -20.74
N PHE A 324 15.80 4.82 -21.01
CA PHE A 324 14.58 4.90 -20.20
C PHE A 324 13.33 4.90 -21.07
N VAL A 325 12.26 4.29 -20.56
CA VAL A 325 10.91 4.37 -21.13
C VAL A 325 10.05 5.23 -20.20
N VAL A 326 9.39 6.21 -20.79
CA VAL A 326 8.38 7.03 -20.13
C VAL A 326 7.00 6.63 -20.66
N TYR A 327 6.10 6.28 -19.76
CA TYR A 327 4.71 5.96 -20.05
C TYR A 327 3.79 6.97 -19.38
N ALA A 328 2.85 7.53 -20.15
CA ALA A 328 1.83 8.43 -19.61
C ALA A 328 0.44 8.06 -20.10
N GLU A 329 -0.54 8.16 -19.19
CA GLU A 329 -1.95 7.94 -19.49
C GLU A 329 -2.80 9.14 -19.06
N PHE A 330 -3.63 9.61 -19.96
CA PHE A 330 -4.56 10.72 -19.74
C PHE A 330 -6.00 10.22 -19.84
N ASP A 331 -6.83 10.55 -18.89
CA ASP A 331 -8.22 10.11 -18.79
C ASP A 331 -9.23 11.16 -19.30
N GLN A 332 -8.75 12.30 -19.74
CA GLN A 332 -9.53 13.32 -20.40
C GLN A 332 -8.85 13.68 -21.72
N TYR A 333 -9.44 13.23 -22.82
CA TYR A 333 -9.01 13.64 -24.15
C TYR A 333 -9.26 15.14 -24.30
N ARG A 334 -8.25 15.94 -24.04
CA ARG A 334 -8.21 17.33 -24.49
C ARG A 334 -7.27 17.41 -25.68
N ARG A 335 -7.79 17.69 -26.83
CA ARG A 335 -7.04 17.89 -28.09
C ARG A 335 -5.81 18.79 -27.87
N THR A 336 -5.96 19.80 -27.00
CA THR A 336 -4.89 20.71 -26.59
C THR A 336 -3.71 20.03 -25.85
N LYS A 337 -3.95 19.01 -25.01
CA LYS A 337 -2.88 18.29 -24.32
C LYS A 337 -2.03 17.49 -25.30
N LEU A 338 -2.67 16.73 -26.19
CA LEU A 338 -1.95 15.97 -27.22
C LEU A 338 -1.26 16.88 -28.24
N GLN A 339 -1.83 18.04 -28.55
CA GLN A 339 -1.14 19.04 -29.39
C GLN A 339 0.12 19.59 -28.73
N ARG A 340 0.10 19.81 -27.39
CA ARG A 340 1.31 20.20 -26.66
C ARG A 340 2.37 19.11 -26.72
N ILE A 341 1.99 17.85 -26.53
CA ILE A 341 2.93 16.70 -26.61
C ILE A 341 3.50 16.58 -28.04
N ARG A 342 2.66 16.71 -29.08
CA ARG A 342 3.11 16.70 -30.48
C ARG A 342 4.08 17.85 -30.82
N LYS A 343 3.88 19.02 -30.24
CA LYS A 343 4.79 20.18 -30.41
C LYS A 343 6.14 19.99 -29.72
N LEU A 344 6.24 19.06 -28.76
CA LEU A 344 7.51 18.71 -28.13
C LEU A 344 8.31 17.73 -28.99
N ALA A 345 7.64 16.87 -29.78
CA ALA A 345 8.31 15.83 -30.57
C ALA A 345 9.49 16.34 -31.41
N PRO A 346 9.38 17.46 -32.17
CA PRO A 346 10.52 17.99 -32.95
C PRO A 346 11.65 18.55 -32.11
N LYS A 347 11.42 18.81 -30.82
CA LYS A 347 12.40 19.35 -29.88
C LYS A 347 13.13 18.27 -29.08
N LEU A 348 12.70 17.02 -29.22
CA LEU A 348 13.34 15.88 -28.58
C LEU A 348 14.55 15.43 -29.38
N PRO A 349 15.58 14.84 -28.74
CA PRO A 349 16.73 14.26 -29.44
C PRO A 349 16.29 13.28 -30.53
N SER A 350 17.03 13.19 -31.61
CA SER A 350 16.79 12.26 -32.75
C SER A 350 16.76 10.79 -32.32
N THR A 351 17.37 10.47 -31.18
CA THR A 351 17.36 9.13 -30.56
C THR A 351 16.06 8.83 -29.81
N THR A 352 15.19 9.82 -29.60
CA THR A 352 13.92 9.66 -28.90
C THR A 352 12.85 9.15 -29.85
N ARG A 353 12.16 8.09 -29.48
CA ARG A 353 10.92 7.65 -30.16
C ARG A 353 9.72 8.03 -29.31
N LEU A 354 8.78 8.73 -29.92
CA LEU A 354 7.53 9.15 -29.30
C LEU A 354 6.35 8.47 -30.00
N LEU A 355 5.60 7.68 -29.28
CA LEU A 355 4.36 7.06 -29.73
C LEU A 355 3.18 7.67 -28.96
N ILE A 356 2.15 8.06 -29.70
CA ILE A 356 0.88 8.51 -29.15
C ILE A 356 -0.18 7.50 -29.59
N GLU A 357 -1.02 7.07 -28.68
CA GLU A 357 -2.06 6.09 -28.94
C GLU A 357 -2.97 6.53 -30.09
N SER A 358 -3.22 5.62 -31.01
CA SER A 358 -4.12 5.74 -32.15
C SER A 358 -4.82 4.40 -32.39
N LYS A 359 -5.76 4.33 -33.30
CA LYS A 359 -6.38 3.05 -33.71
C LYS A 359 -5.35 2.01 -34.16
N PHE A 360 -4.25 2.47 -34.78
CA PHE A 360 -3.19 1.59 -35.32
C PHE A 360 -2.17 1.14 -34.27
N THR A 361 -1.99 1.90 -33.20
CA THR A 361 -0.99 1.62 -32.16
C THR A 361 -1.59 1.09 -30.86
N LYS A 362 -2.90 1.04 -30.71
CA LYS A 362 -3.60 0.62 -29.50
C LYS A 362 -3.14 -0.76 -29.01
N THR A 363 -3.06 -1.73 -29.90
CA THR A 363 -2.64 -3.10 -29.58
C THR A 363 -1.25 -3.14 -28.92
N ALA A 364 -0.32 -2.28 -29.38
CA ALA A 364 1.03 -2.20 -28.83
C ALA A 364 1.02 -1.64 -27.40
N PHE A 365 0.16 -0.67 -27.08
CA PHE A 365 -0.02 -0.16 -25.72
C PHE A 365 -0.67 -1.20 -24.80
N ASP A 366 -1.69 -1.91 -25.29
CA ASP A 366 -2.36 -2.98 -24.51
C ASP A 366 -1.39 -4.12 -24.20
N GLU A 367 -0.52 -4.45 -25.14
CA GLU A 367 0.52 -5.47 -24.96
C GLU A 367 1.58 -5.01 -23.96
N PHE A 368 2.04 -3.77 -24.03
CA PHE A 368 2.98 -3.20 -23.06
C PHE A 368 2.39 -3.29 -21.64
N ASP A 369 1.17 -2.82 -21.42
CA ASP A 369 0.50 -2.90 -20.13
C ASP A 369 0.35 -4.34 -19.64
N ARG A 370 0.00 -5.28 -20.53
CA ARG A 370 -0.12 -6.71 -20.20
C ARG A 370 1.22 -7.31 -19.76
N LEU A 371 2.30 -7.01 -20.49
CA LEU A 371 3.64 -7.53 -20.19
C LEU A 371 4.16 -6.98 -18.87
N VAL A 372 4.04 -5.67 -18.64
CA VAL A 372 4.42 -5.03 -17.37
C VAL A 372 3.66 -5.69 -16.21
N ASN A 373 2.35 -5.80 -16.30
CA ASN A 373 1.53 -6.39 -15.24
C ASN A 373 1.87 -7.87 -15.00
N SER A 374 2.06 -8.65 -16.06
CA SER A 374 2.45 -10.06 -15.95
C SER A 374 3.80 -10.22 -15.26
N PHE A 375 4.79 -9.42 -15.65
CA PHE A 375 6.12 -9.44 -15.04
C PHE A 375 6.07 -9.05 -13.56
N LEU A 376 5.32 -8.02 -13.19
CA LEU A 376 5.20 -7.57 -11.79
C LEU A 376 4.51 -8.58 -10.88
N ILE A 377 3.69 -9.47 -11.44
CA ILE A 377 3.06 -10.58 -10.71
C ILE A 377 4.05 -11.73 -10.52
N SER A 378 4.87 -12.07 -11.55
CA SER A 378 5.76 -13.23 -11.52
C SER A 378 7.14 -12.95 -10.91
N ALA A 379 7.67 -11.73 -11.07
CA ALA A 379 9.01 -11.38 -10.62
C ALA A 379 9.32 -11.65 -9.12
N PRO A 380 8.36 -11.52 -8.18
CA PRO A 380 8.62 -11.86 -6.78
C PRO A 380 8.85 -13.34 -6.51
N SER A 381 8.31 -14.25 -7.36
CA SER A 381 8.42 -15.69 -7.15
C SER A 381 9.76 -16.28 -7.59
N ASP A 382 10.43 -15.61 -8.53
CA ASP A 382 11.66 -16.12 -9.15
C ASP A 382 12.93 -15.55 -8.49
N ASN A 383 12.77 -14.55 -7.64
CA ASN A 383 13.88 -13.80 -7.04
C ASN A 383 14.06 -14.18 -5.57
N LYS A 384 15.18 -14.84 -5.23
CA LYS A 384 15.55 -15.13 -3.83
C LYS A 384 15.90 -13.87 -3.03
N ILE A 385 15.99 -12.71 -3.68
CA ILE A 385 16.30 -11.43 -3.06
C ILE A 385 15.00 -10.66 -2.90
N PRO A 386 14.67 -10.17 -1.70
CA PRO A 386 13.49 -9.36 -1.50
C PRO A 386 13.50 -8.11 -2.39
N THR A 387 12.40 -7.84 -3.07
CA THR A 387 12.23 -6.61 -3.84
C THR A 387 11.92 -5.43 -2.91
N LEU A 388 12.53 -4.28 -3.16
CA LEU A 388 12.19 -3.04 -2.45
C LEU A 388 11.09 -2.32 -3.22
N LYS A 389 9.87 -2.51 -2.78
CA LYS A 389 8.69 -1.85 -3.35
C LYS A 389 8.28 -0.63 -2.53
N ASP A 390 7.62 0.31 -3.18
CA ASP A 390 6.97 1.46 -2.53
C ASP A 390 7.93 2.36 -1.76
N ILE A 391 9.08 2.67 -2.38
CA ILE A 391 10.00 3.68 -1.87
C ILE A 391 9.59 5.07 -2.39
N PHE A 392 9.69 6.08 -1.54
CA PHE A 392 9.53 7.47 -1.95
C PHE A 392 10.89 8.08 -2.26
N ILE A 393 11.04 8.64 -3.45
CA ILE A 393 12.19 9.47 -3.84
C ILE A 393 11.66 10.79 -4.39
N PRO A 394 12.04 11.95 -3.82
CA PRO A 394 11.67 13.24 -4.37
C PRO A 394 12.09 13.34 -5.84
N THR A 395 11.17 13.74 -6.72
CA THR A 395 11.43 13.74 -8.17
C THR A 395 12.56 14.68 -8.59
N TRP A 396 12.84 15.73 -7.79
CA TRP A 396 13.98 16.62 -8.04
C TRP A 396 15.35 15.97 -7.73
N ASN A 397 15.39 14.95 -6.86
CA ASN A 397 16.59 14.18 -6.52
C ASN A 397 16.66 12.84 -7.26
N LEU A 398 15.71 12.55 -8.16
CA LEU A 398 15.64 11.26 -8.86
C LEU A 398 16.90 10.94 -9.66
N SER A 399 17.49 11.94 -10.34
CA SER A 399 18.71 11.72 -11.12
C SER A 399 19.91 11.38 -10.24
N SER A 400 20.05 12.04 -9.09
CA SER A 400 21.10 11.71 -8.11
C SER A 400 20.92 10.29 -7.60
N PHE A 401 19.70 9.92 -7.24
CA PHE A 401 19.41 8.58 -6.74
C PHE A 401 19.70 7.47 -7.77
N ILE A 402 19.35 7.68 -9.05
CA ILE A 402 19.64 6.69 -10.10
C ILE A 402 21.15 6.52 -10.29
N ASN A 403 21.94 7.60 -10.27
CA ASN A 403 23.40 7.52 -10.31
C ASN A 403 23.98 6.76 -9.10
N ASP A 404 23.35 6.89 -7.92
CA ASP A 404 23.75 6.12 -6.73
C ASP A 404 23.47 4.62 -6.88
N LEU A 405 22.37 4.26 -7.54
CA LEU A 405 22.09 2.85 -7.85
C LEU A 405 23.19 2.26 -8.74
N GLU A 406 23.70 3.00 -9.74
CA GLU A 406 24.80 2.56 -10.58
C GLU A 406 26.10 2.33 -9.77
N LEU A 407 26.37 3.14 -8.74
CA LEU A 407 27.50 2.91 -7.84
C LEU A 407 27.36 1.62 -7.04
N ILE A 408 26.14 1.32 -6.53
CA ILE A 408 25.84 0.08 -5.82
C ILE A 408 26.03 -1.13 -6.75
N GLU A 409 25.49 -1.06 -7.96
CA GLU A 409 25.57 -2.12 -8.97
C GLU A 409 27.03 -2.48 -9.28
N ASN A 410 27.85 -1.47 -9.55
CA ASN A 410 29.27 -1.65 -9.83
C ASN A 410 30.03 -2.24 -8.62
N SER A 411 29.71 -1.82 -7.40
CA SER A 411 30.41 -2.26 -6.19
C SER A 411 30.08 -3.68 -5.77
N LEU A 412 28.83 -4.12 -5.99
CA LEU A 412 28.32 -5.42 -5.55
C LEU A 412 28.18 -6.44 -6.69
N LYS A 413 28.44 -6.04 -7.94
CA LYS A 413 28.31 -6.86 -9.16
C LYS A 413 26.88 -7.45 -9.28
N LEU A 414 25.90 -6.58 -9.41
CA LEU A 414 24.50 -6.94 -9.59
C LEU A 414 23.80 -5.90 -10.46
N ASP A 415 22.66 -6.25 -11.01
CA ASP A 415 21.71 -5.32 -11.63
C ASP A 415 20.63 -4.91 -10.65
N ILE A 416 20.19 -3.65 -10.70
CA ILE A 416 19.00 -3.16 -10.01
C ILE A 416 18.02 -2.66 -11.06
N LEU A 417 16.94 -3.41 -11.30
CA LEU A 417 15.88 -2.96 -12.19
C LEU A 417 15.08 -1.86 -11.48
N PHE A 418 14.92 -0.74 -12.15
CA PHE A 418 14.26 0.45 -11.62
C PHE A 418 12.97 0.77 -12.40
N TYR A 419 11.87 0.96 -11.69
CA TYR A 419 10.62 1.42 -12.28
C TYR A 419 9.76 2.15 -11.25
N GLY A 420 8.77 2.92 -11.70
CA GLY A 420 7.78 3.49 -10.79
C GLY A 420 7.03 4.70 -11.30
N SER A 421 6.16 5.21 -10.44
CA SER A 421 5.29 6.34 -10.71
C SER A 421 5.98 7.66 -10.38
N TYR A 422 6.29 8.43 -11.42
CA TYR A 422 6.86 9.77 -11.28
C TYR A 422 5.88 10.74 -10.61
N SER A 423 4.59 10.65 -10.95
CA SER A 423 3.57 11.58 -10.44
C SER A 423 3.27 11.42 -8.95
N SER A 424 3.50 10.25 -8.37
CA SER A 424 3.36 9.97 -6.93
C SER A 424 4.71 9.84 -6.21
N ALA A 425 5.82 9.98 -6.94
CA ALA A 425 7.19 9.78 -6.45
C ALA A 425 7.37 8.41 -5.76
N ASN A 426 6.65 7.39 -6.26
CA ASN A 426 6.66 6.02 -5.75
C ASN A 426 7.41 5.10 -6.70
N PHE A 427 8.56 4.59 -6.26
CA PHE A 427 9.47 3.78 -7.08
C PHE A 427 9.72 2.41 -6.46
N HIS A 428 10.23 1.50 -7.29
CA HIS A 428 10.47 0.11 -6.93
C HIS A 428 11.82 -0.35 -7.48
N LEU A 429 12.51 -1.18 -6.71
CA LEU A 429 13.81 -1.76 -7.05
C LEU A 429 13.70 -3.28 -7.02
N ILE A 430 14.20 -3.93 -8.07
CA ILE A 430 14.33 -5.38 -8.16
C ILE A 430 15.81 -5.71 -8.34
N PRO A 431 16.55 -6.01 -7.25
CA PRO A 431 17.94 -6.42 -7.35
C PRO A 431 18.05 -7.80 -7.97
N LYS A 432 19.07 -8.00 -8.81
CA LYS A 432 19.37 -9.26 -9.45
C LYS A 432 20.89 -9.47 -9.49
N PHE A 433 21.39 -10.45 -8.77
CA PHE A 433 22.81 -10.82 -8.86
C PHE A 433 23.09 -11.59 -10.15
N ASP A 434 24.26 -11.35 -10.74
CA ASP A 434 24.72 -12.04 -11.94
C ASP A 434 24.94 -13.52 -11.67
N ASP A 435 25.51 -13.86 -10.49
CA ASP A 435 25.70 -15.23 -10.04
C ASP A 435 24.83 -15.54 -8.83
N PRO A 436 23.96 -16.58 -8.88
CA PRO A 436 23.19 -17.03 -7.73
C PRO A 436 24.03 -17.40 -6.49
N ALA A 437 25.31 -17.80 -6.67
CA ALA A 437 26.22 -18.07 -5.56
C ALA A 437 26.57 -16.82 -4.75
N ASP A 438 26.40 -15.64 -5.34
CA ASP A 438 26.64 -14.35 -4.69
C ASP A 438 25.49 -13.92 -3.75
N ILE A 439 24.37 -14.62 -3.76
CA ILE A 439 23.21 -14.35 -2.87
C ILE A 439 23.54 -14.85 -1.47
N THR A 440 24.27 -14.06 -0.71
CA THR A 440 24.60 -14.34 0.68
C THR A 440 23.93 -13.33 1.62
N PRO A 441 23.61 -13.70 2.87
CA PRO A 441 23.02 -12.77 3.84
C PRO A 441 23.85 -11.49 4.01
N GLN A 442 25.17 -11.60 3.97
CA GLN A 442 26.08 -10.47 4.12
C GLN A 442 26.02 -9.52 2.93
N LYS A 443 25.97 -10.04 1.68
CA LYS A 443 25.80 -9.21 0.48
C LYS A 443 24.44 -8.56 0.43
N ILE A 444 23.39 -9.27 0.80
CA ILE A 444 22.03 -8.73 0.91
C ILE A 444 21.98 -7.59 1.94
N ALA A 445 22.56 -7.78 3.12
CA ALA A 445 22.62 -6.73 4.14
C ALA A 445 23.33 -5.48 3.62
N LYS A 446 24.54 -5.64 3.01
CA LYS A 446 25.29 -4.53 2.42
C LYS A 446 24.49 -3.79 1.34
N LEU A 447 23.76 -4.53 0.49
CA LEU A 447 22.91 -3.95 -0.56
C LEU A 447 21.83 -3.07 0.05
N TYR A 448 21.11 -3.57 1.06
CA TYR A 448 20.04 -2.81 1.68
C TYR A 448 20.55 -1.62 2.48
N ASP A 449 21.66 -1.78 3.21
CA ASP A 449 22.28 -0.67 3.95
C ASP A 449 22.68 0.48 3.00
N ALA A 450 23.29 0.15 1.85
CA ALA A 450 23.64 1.13 0.84
C ALA A 450 22.42 1.81 0.23
N ILE A 451 21.40 1.04 -0.15
CA ILE A 451 20.15 1.58 -0.71
C ILE A 451 19.46 2.49 0.32
N PHE A 452 19.36 2.09 1.58
CA PHE A 452 18.73 2.89 2.63
C PHE A 452 19.49 4.17 2.92
N PHE A 453 20.83 4.10 2.92
CA PHE A 453 21.67 5.29 3.06
C PHE A 453 21.36 6.31 1.96
N PHE A 454 21.33 5.89 0.70
CA PHE A 454 21.05 6.78 -0.42
C PHE A 454 19.61 7.30 -0.43
N ILE A 455 18.61 6.46 -0.15
CA ILE A 455 17.22 6.92 -0.01
C ILE A 455 17.13 8.05 1.02
N LYS A 456 17.76 7.89 2.18
CA LYS A 456 17.76 8.90 3.25
C LYS A 456 18.50 10.16 2.84
N ARG A 457 19.67 10.02 2.20
CA ARG A 457 20.47 11.15 1.69
C ARG A 457 19.68 11.98 0.69
N GLU A 458 18.93 11.34 -0.18
CA GLU A 458 18.09 12.01 -1.18
C GLU A 458 16.75 12.54 -0.61
N GLY A 459 16.54 12.48 0.70
CA GLY A 459 15.31 12.95 1.36
C GLY A 459 14.11 12.03 1.10
N GLY A 460 14.35 10.78 0.77
CA GLY A 460 13.34 9.76 0.52
C GLY A 460 12.93 8.96 1.75
N SER A 461 12.10 7.94 1.53
CA SER A 461 11.65 6.99 2.55
C SER A 461 11.41 5.60 1.96
N ILE A 462 11.82 4.56 2.67
CA ILE A 462 11.54 3.16 2.31
C ILE A 462 10.07 2.78 2.52
N ALA A 463 9.35 3.51 3.35
CA ALA A 463 7.91 3.36 3.60
C ALA A 463 7.17 4.61 3.12
N GLY A 464 7.43 5.06 1.90
CA GLY A 464 6.84 6.29 1.39
C GLY A 464 5.66 6.07 0.46
N GLY A 465 5.60 4.93 -0.20
CA GLY A 465 4.51 4.53 -1.10
C GLY A 465 3.49 3.58 -0.47
N SER A 466 3.90 2.82 0.54
CA SER A 466 3.05 1.97 1.37
C SER A 466 3.61 1.90 2.79
N PRO A 467 2.81 1.44 3.77
CA PRO A 467 3.28 1.22 5.13
C PRO A 467 4.40 0.17 5.20
N GLU A 468 4.94 0.00 6.38
CA GLU A 468 6.12 -0.82 6.59
C GLU A 468 5.85 -2.32 6.64
N GLY A 469 4.73 -2.77 7.23
CA GLY A 469 4.52 -4.18 7.53
C GLY A 469 5.69 -4.84 8.24
N ARG A 470 5.74 -6.15 8.28
CA ARG A 470 6.83 -6.90 8.92
C ARG A 470 8.16 -6.82 8.18
N THR A 471 8.15 -6.50 6.88
CA THR A 471 9.39 -6.43 6.08
C THR A 471 10.18 -5.15 6.30
N LYS A 472 9.52 -4.02 6.50
CA LYS A 472 10.19 -2.70 6.61
C LYS A 472 10.18 -2.15 8.04
N ALA A 473 9.24 -2.59 8.90
CA ALA A 473 9.12 -2.09 10.28
C ALA A 473 10.42 -2.22 11.09
N PRO A 474 11.21 -3.31 10.99
CA PRO A 474 12.48 -3.41 11.69
C PRO A 474 13.43 -2.24 11.41
N ILE A 475 13.45 -1.77 10.16
CA ILE A 475 14.33 -0.70 9.69
C ILE A 475 13.73 0.67 9.99
N THR A 476 12.43 0.86 9.72
CA THR A 476 11.77 2.16 9.95
C THR A 476 11.72 2.51 11.43
N ASN A 477 11.53 1.54 12.30
CA ASN A 477 11.45 1.75 13.75
C ASN A 477 12.76 2.30 14.35
N VAL A 478 13.91 1.94 13.81
CA VAL A 478 15.21 2.48 14.24
C VAL A 478 15.34 3.96 13.88
N ASN A 479 14.69 4.40 12.79
CA ASN A 479 14.76 5.77 12.30
C ASN A 479 13.72 6.72 12.93
N LEU A 480 12.77 6.21 13.73
CA LEU A 480 11.83 7.05 14.46
C LEU A 480 12.54 7.78 15.61
N THR A 481 12.27 9.06 15.76
CA THR A 481 12.68 9.80 16.95
C THR A 481 11.98 9.25 18.20
N SER A 482 12.57 9.44 19.38
CA SER A 482 11.94 9.00 20.65
C SER A 482 10.54 9.60 20.84
N ALA A 483 10.32 10.84 20.41
CA ALA A 483 9.01 11.51 20.49
C ALA A 483 7.98 10.86 19.55
N GLU A 484 8.35 10.55 18.31
CA GLU A 484 7.49 9.84 17.35
C GLU A 484 7.17 8.42 17.84
N ARG A 485 8.17 7.69 18.30
CA ARG A 485 7.98 6.34 18.86
C ARG A 485 6.99 6.36 20.02
N ASN A 486 7.17 7.27 20.98
CA ASN A 486 6.27 7.40 22.12
C ASN A 486 4.86 7.80 21.72
N LEU A 487 4.71 8.75 20.78
CA LEU A 487 3.42 9.12 20.21
C LEU A 487 2.69 7.91 19.63
N TYR A 488 3.38 7.11 18.80
CA TYR A 488 2.79 5.96 18.12
C TYR A 488 2.49 4.79 19.07
N LEU A 489 3.35 4.54 20.07
CA LEU A 489 3.10 3.53 21.11
C LEU A 489 1.87 3.91 21.95
N ASN A 490 1.77 5.17 22.37
CA ASN A 490 0.62 5.66 23.12
C ASN A 490 -0.68 5.58 22.28
N LEU A 491 -0.60 5.92 20.98
CA LEU A 491 -1.75 5.76 20.10
C LEU A 491 -2.18 4.30 19.99
N LYS A 492 -1.25 3.39 19.75
CA LYS A 492 -1.51 1.94 19.71
C LYS A 492 -2.16 1.47 21.01
N HIS A 493 -1.62 1.86 22.15
CA HIS A 493 -2.14 1.48 23.46
C HIS A 493 -3.58 2.00 23.72
N ILE A 494 -3.94 3.18 23.22
CA ILE A 494 -5.30 3.71 23.32
C ILE A 494 -6.31 2.81 22.59
N PHE A 495 -5.93 2.24 21.43
CA PHE A 495 -6.81 1.40 20.61
C PHE A 495 -6.71 -0.10 20.96
N ASP A 496 -5.56 -0.54 21.41
CA ASP A 496 -5.25 -1.94 21.67
C ASP A 496 -4.29 -2.06 22.87
N PRO A 497 -4.79 -1.97 24.11
CA PRO A 497 -3.97 -1.99 25.32
C PRO A 497 -3.18 -3.28 25.53
N HIS A 498 -3.60 -4.39 24.91
CA HIS A 498 -3.00 -5.71 25.07
C HIS A 498 -2.15 -6.16 23.88
N ASP A 499 -1.98 -5.28 22.89
CA ASP A 499 -1.23 -5.54 21.65
C ASP A 499 -1.62 -6.86 20.96
N ILE A 500 -2.92 -7.13 20.88
CA ILE A 500 -3.47 -8.32 20.20
C ILE A 500 -3.63 -8.12 18.69
N LEU A 501 -3.87 -6.87 18.23
CA LEU A 501 -4.14 -6.56 16.84
C LEU A 501 -2.86 -6.40 16.05
N ASN A 502 -2.57 -7.37 15.22
CA ASN A 502 -1.46 -7.40 14.27
C ASN A 502 -0.11 -6.94 14.88
N PRO A 503 0.34 -7.54 16.00
CA PRO A 503 1.56 -7.13 16.66
C PRO A 503 2.76 -7.22 15.71
N SER A 504 3.76 -6.37 15.93
CA SER A 504 5.01 -6.27 15.14
C SER A 504 4.85 -5.91 13.66
N ALA A 505 3.64 -5.60 13.18
CA ALA A 505 3.45 -5.14 11.80
C ALA A 505 3.90 -3.69 11.59
N LYS A 506 3.86 -2.85 12.66
CA LYS A 506 4.27 -1.44 12.60
C LYS A 506 5.31 -1.09 13.66
N LEU A 507 5.07 -1.43 14.90
CA LEU A 507 5.91 -1.12 16.04
C LEU A 507 6.39 -2.43 16.69
N GLY A 508 7.57 -2.41 17.33
CA GLY A 508 8.11 -3.58 18.05
C GLY A 508 8.60 -4.72 17.15
N ALA A 509 8.77 -4.48 15.84
CA ALA A 509 9.33 -5.49 14.94
C ALA A 509 10.82 -5.73 15.20
N SER A 510 11.22 -7.01 15.24
CA SER A 510 12.61 -7.44 15.34
C SER A 510 13.20 -7.74 13.95
N PRO A 511 14.42 -7.28 13.63
CA PRO A 511 15.14 -7.69 12.44
C PRO A 511 15.32 -9.21 12.35
N ASP A 512 15.68 -9.85 13.45
CA ASP A 512 15.93 -11.29 13.53
C ASP A 512 14.67 -12.08 13.15
N PHE A 513 13.50 -11.66 13.65
CA PHE A 513 12.22 -12.29 13.29
C PHE A 513 11.97 -12.23 11.78
N ALA A 514 12.21 -11.09 11.15
CA ALA A 514 12.00 -10.94 9.70
C ALA A 514 12.97 -11.82 8.90
N ILE A 515 14.24 -11.92 9.33
CA ILE A 515 15.26 -12.75 8.69
C ILE A 515 14.90 -14.25 8.82
N ASP A 516 14.49 -14.71 10.00
CA ASP A 516 14.10 -16.10 10.25
C ASP A 516 12.88 -16.55 9.45
N LYS A 517 12.02 -15.61 9.03
CA LYS A 517 10.80 -15.88 8.26
C LYS A 517 10.93 -15.67 6.76
N LEU A 518 12.13 -15.32 6.27
CA LEU A 518 12.37 -15.28 4.83
C LEU A 518 12.10 -16.66 4.22
N SER A 519 11.38 -16.66 3.11
CA SER A 519 11.11 -17.89 2.34
C SER A 519 12.42 -18.49 1.85
N GLN A 520 12.71 -19.72 2.27
CA GLN A 520 13.84 -20.51 1.78
C GLN A 520 13.60 -20.99 0.35
#